data_4db8bb4a0cd4fa560fb09f4625bbc6b5
#
_entry.id   4db8bb4a0cd4fa560fb09f4625bbc6b5
#
_cell.length_a   1.000
_cell.length_b   1.000
_cell.length_c   1.000
_cell.angle_alpha   90.00
_cell.angle_beta   90.00
_cell.angle_gamma   90.00
#
_symmetry.space_group_name_H-M   'P 1'
#
loop_
_entity.id
_entity.type
_entity.pdbx_description
1 polymer ?
#
loop_
_entity_poly.entity_id
_entity_poly.type
_entity_poly.pdbx_seq_one_letter_code
_entity_poly.pdbx_strand_id
1 'polypeptide(L)'
;MWKSRKKLKKNVDHRQQAWNQASHHADDGQQADRTMDRRLCGITRLETYLDTIGGKEWKSHTLVVISVKDTVGMAVTKELAKKVQTSLGCRFDLQGKHWKAYLAVIHRGKVLDEQLSIGNESIEFIRSVEGLEVSVFSSTYGKENVSQILLDGVDYSRNQRGLNLVVYEWDARRVCDAVCFDTHMSGYPCTRRQKAEHSLEVRHSAAYLARRMDELEGAIRDLEDCVKCNAKKEQMVLWQIFERAYGNRTEAQQAFFRSLPKAEGRLRKLQQVGLILLKQFDRICKEHGIVYWLGFGTLLGAVRHGGFIPWDDDTDVCMTRDQLEKFAGVMEHETEFCFFEYIVTDIGNTNMCHQFRLKEMQNRKMEFSLDIFVYDFCDDISAQNIEKQYQLKHEMSKKGWELYWNMQDQPQVREEQLRKLLKTYQQKAYQLTGIQDGTQGRGLMWALDNFDYESAKGSCMEVDAVFPLELAEFEMHRFPVPKHPLRYLEQMYGDIYSLPDDLTSHQHFNLDAYKEIEAVLKRYPIKQQPSEEG
;
A
#
# COMPACT_ATOMS: atom_id res chain seq x y z
N MET A 1 -4.30 -1.26 -12.79
CA MET A 1 -2.89 -0.87 -12.59
C MET A 1 -1.95 -1.16 -13.78
N TRP A 2 -2.08 -2.24 -14.51
CA TRP A 2 -1.13 -2.60 -15.59
C TRP A 2 -1.17 -1.69 -16.83
N LYS A 3 -2.32 -1.15 -17.20
CA LYS A 3 -2.44 -0.18 -18.33
C LYS A 3 -1.82 1.19 -18.03
N SER A 4 -1.79 1.61 -16.77
CA SER A 4 -1.17 2.88 -16.34
C SER A 4 0.37 2.80 -16.37
N ARG A 5 0.97 1.66 -16.05
CA ARG A 5 2.44 1.46 -16.10
C ARG A 5 3.00 1.48 -17.53
N LYS A 6 2.26 0.94 -18.52
CA LYS A 6 2.69 1.01 -19.92
C LYS A 6 2.63 2.44 -20.50
N LYS A 7 1.69 3.26 -20.03
CA LYS A 7 1.58 4.66 -20.47
C LYS A 7 2.67 5.54 -19.85
N LEU A 8 3.06 5.26 -18.59
CA LEU A 8 4.20 5.93 -17.94
C LEU A 8 5.54 5.56 -18.62
N LYS A 9 5.76 4.30 -18.95
CA LYS A 9 7.02 3.86 -19.59
C LYS A 9 7.20 4.47 -20.99
N LYS A 10 6.15 4.54 -21.81
CA LYS A 10 6.20 5.23 -23.12
C LYS A 10 6.47 6.73 -23.01
N ASN A 11 5.95 7.41 -21.98
CA ASN A 11 6.21 8.83 -21.76
C ASN A 11 7.63 9.11 -21.26
N VAL A 12 8.25 8.16 -20.55
CA VAL A 12 9.66 8.26 -20.10
C VAL A 12 10.59 8.11 -21.29
N ASP A 13 10.35 7.14 -22.18
CA ASP A 13 11.21 6.88 -23.36
C ASP A 13 11.17 8.03 -24.39
N HIS A 14 10.03 8.68 -24.62
CA HIS A 14 9.94 9.87 -25.48
C HIS A 14 10.63 11.11 -24.89
N ARG A 15 10.62 11.27 -23.57
CA ARG A 15 11.32 12.35 -22.89
C ARG A 15 12.84 12.15 -22.88
N GLN A 16 13.28 10.91 -22.76
CA GLN A 16 14.71 10.54 -22.84
C GLN A 16 15.31 10.83 -24.22
N GLN A 17 14.55 10.58 -25.31
CA GLN A 17 15.01 10.88 -26.68
C GLN A 17 15.06 12.38 -26.98
N ALA A 18 14.10 13.16 -26.50
CA ALA A 18 14.11 14.62 -26.62
C ALA A 18 15.27 15.27 -25.83
N TRP A 19 15.64 14.67 -24.70
CA TRP A 19 16.72 15.15 -23.85
C TRP A 19 18.10 14.90 -24.45
N ASN A 20 18.33 13.75 -25.10
CA ASN A 20 19.60 13.43 -25.78
C ASN A 20 19.89 14.33 -27.00
N GLN A 21 18.86 14.95 -27.60
CA GLN A 21 19.04 15.92 -28.68
C GLN A 21 19.36 17.35 -28.18
N ALA A 22 18.97 17.69 -26.95
CA ALA A 22 19.21 19.01 -26.34
C ALA A 22 20.60 19.14 -25.71
N SER A 23 21.28 18.05 -25.38
CA SER A 23 22.55 18.06 -24.65
C SER A 23 23.80 18.31 -25.50
N HIS A 24 23.68 18.41 -26.84
CA HIS A 24 24.83 18.63 -27.74
C HIS A 24 25.18 20.11 -28.02
N HIS A 25 24.49 21.10 -27.42
CA HIS A 25 24.73 22.51 -27.67
C HIS A 25 25.21 23.34 -26.44
N ALA A 26 25.70 22.68 -25.39
CA ALA A 26 25.93 23.34 -24.09
C ALA A 26 27.40 23.65 -23.73
N ASP A 27 28.36 23.59 -24.66
CA ASP A 27 29.80 23.62 -24.28
C ASP A 27 30.54 24.98 -24.40
N ASP A 28 29.94 26.04 -24.96
CA ASP A 28 30.63 27.31 -25.20
C ASP A 28 30.34 28.45 -24.18
N GLY A 29 29.50 28.20 -23.16
CA GLY A 29 29.06 29.23 -22.20
C GLY A 29 29.86 29.33 -20.88
N GLN A 30 30.86 28.52 -20.66
CA GLN A 30 31.41 28.30 -19.30
C GLN A 30 32.23 29.43 -18.67
N GLN A 31 32.67 30.46 -19.39
CA GLN A 31 33.59 31.49 -18.85
C GLN A 31 32.91 32.75 -18.31
N ALA A 32 31.74 33.15 -18.83
CA ALA A 32 30.93 34.26 -18.28
C ALA A 32 30.16 33.89 -17.00
N ASP A 33 30.01 32.63 -16.77
CA ASP A 33 29.13 31.96 -15.82
C ASP A 33 29.56 32.00 -14.32
N ARG A 34 30.86 32.28 -14.07
CA ARG A 34 31.41 32.16 -12.71
C ARG A 34 31.25 33.42 -11.83
N THR A 35 30.91 34.57 -12.39
CA THR A 35 30.91 35.83 -11.65
C THR A 35 29.58 36.17 -10.99
N MET A 36 28.44 35.90 -11.63
CA MET A 36 27.11 36.23 -11.07
C MET A 36 26.76 35.38 -9.87
N ASP A 37 26.91 34.09 -9.96
CA ASP A 37 26.65 33.12 -8.88
C ASP A 37 27.41 33.44 -7.57
N ARG A 38 28.66 33.86 -7.68
CA ARG A 38 29.48 34.20 -6.50
C ARG A 38 29.00 35.44 -5.77
N ARG A 39 28.35 36.39 -6.47
CA ARG A 39 27.86 37.63 -5.87
C ARG A 39 26.61 37.38 -5.01
N LEU A 40 25.66 36.51 -5.44
CA LEU A 40 24.46 36.21 -4.66
C LEU A 40 24.73 35.24 -3.52
N CYS A 41 25.46 34.17 -3.78
CA CYS A 41 25.69 33.08 -2.82
C CYS A 41 26.39 33.50 -1.53
N GLY A 42 27.13 34.62 -1.54
CA GLY A 42 27.81 35.18 -0.36
C GLY A 42 26.94 36.10 0.50
N ILE A 43 25.76 36.50 0.02
CA ILE A 43 24.92 37.48 0.72
C ILE A 43 24.00 36.77 1.72
N THR A 44 24.19 37.03 3.01
CA THR A 44 23.40 36.46 4.10
C THR A 44 22.37 37.42 4.69
N ARG A 45 22.43 38.72 4.35
CA ARG A 45 21.48 39.74 4.84
C ARG A 45 20.42 40.00 3.79
N LEU A 46 19.15 39.92 4.21
CA LEU A 46 17.98 40.06 3.33
C LEU A 46 17.95 41.42 2.62
N GLU A 47 18.24 42.50 3.35
CA GLU A 47 18.22 43.86 2.77
C GLU A 47 19.26 44.02 1.65
N THR A 48 20.48 43.52 1.87
CA THR A 48 21.56 43.54 0.87
C THR A 48 21.22 42.66 -0.33
N TYR A 49 20.56 41.51 -0.08
CA TYR A 49 20.09 40.61 -1.12
C TYR A 49 19.07 41.28 -2.04
N LEU A 50 18.05 41.93 -1.44
CA LEU A 50 17.02 42.68 -2.17
C LEU A 50 17.63 43.87 -2.98
N ASP A 51 18.61 44.56 -2.44
CA ASP A 51 19.30 45.61 -3.19
C ASP A 51 20.05 45.07 -4.40
N THR A 52 20.70 43.93 -4.23
CA THR A 52 21.48 43.30 -5.30
C THR A 52 20.54 42.83 -6.43
N ILE A 53 19.54 42.04 -6.16
CA ILE A 53 18.60 41.53 -7.20
C ILE A 53 17.70 42.65 -7.76
N GLY A 54 17.52 43.73 -7.01
CA GLY A 54 16.80 44.93 -7.42
C GLY A 54 17.65 45.92 -8.25
N GLY A 55 18.95 45.71 -8.40
CA GLY A 55 19.86 46.55 -9.19
C GLY A 55 19.63 46.42 -10.70
N LYS A 56 20.03 47.48 -11.47
CA LYS A 56 19.80 47.49 -12.94
C LYS A 56 20.42 46.27 -13.65
N GLU A 57 21.62 45.87 -13.23
CA GLU A 57 22.37 44.75 -13.79
C GLU A 57 21.59 43.43 -13.68
N TRP A 58 20.91 43.19 -12.54
CA TRP A 58 20.13 41.98 -12.31
C TRP A 58 18.74 42.07 -12.90
N LYS A 59 18.08 43.21 -12.78
CA LYS A 59 16.66 43.34 -13.22
C LYS A 59 16.45 43.02 -14.69
N SER A 60 17.39 43.35 -15.58
CA SER A 60 17.22 43.15 -17.01
C SER A 60 17.35 41.69 -17.48
N HIS A 61 18.01 40.84 -16.68
CA HIS A 61 18.42 39.50 -17.08
C HIS A 61 17.79 38.36 -16.25
N THR A 62 16.96 38.70 -15.24
CA THR A 62 16.48 37.70 -14.29
C THR A 62 14.97 37.60 -14.21
N LEU A 63 14.53 36.38 -13.82
CA LEU A 63 13.24 36.11 -13.21
C LEU A 63 13.46 35.91 -11.71
N VAL A 64 12.77 36.68 -10.90
CA VAL A 64 12.77 36.55 -9.44
C VAL A 64 11.40 36.03 -9.02
N VAL A 65 11.38 34.91 -8.31
CA VAL A 65 10.14 34.29 -7.82
C VAL A 65 10.21 34.23 -6.30
N ILE A 66 9.13 34.66 -5.66
CA ILE A 66 8.98 34.67 -4.21
C ILE A 66 7.77 33.83 -3.83
N SER A 67 7.90 33.00 -2.81
CA SER A 67 6.80 32.29 -2.16
C SER A 67 7.02 32.26 -0.66
N VAL A 68 5.96 32.44 0.12
CA VAL A 68 6.02 32.38 1.58
C VAL A 68 5.51 31.05 2.09
N LYS A 69 6.18 30.51 3.11
CA LYS A 69 5.71 29.41 3.92
C LYS A 69 5.38 29.90 5.32
N ASP A 70 4.28 29.42 5.90
CA ASP A 70 3.81 29.68 7.27
C ASP A 70 3.25 31.10 7.41
N THR A 71 4.07 32.12 7.29
CA THR A 71 3.67 33.51 7.47
C THR A 71 4.71 34.43 6.80
N VAL A 72 4.26 35.59 6.35
CA VAL A 72 5.19 36.67 5.93
C VAL A 72 6.17 37.02 7.05
N GLY A 73 5.74 36.88 8.31
CA GLY A 73 6.61 36.94 9.45
C GLY A 73 6.31 38.08 10.42
N MET A 74 6.66 37.84 11.68
CA MET A 74 6.44 38.80 12.78
C MET A 74 7.54 39.87 12.86
N ALA A 75 8.71 39.59 12.29
CA ALA A 75 9.88 40.48 12.36
C ALA A 75 9.99 41.42 11.15
N VAL A 76 9.03 41.39 10.21
CA VAL A 76 9.04 42.29 9.05
C VAL A 76 8.81 43.73 9.49
N THR A 77 9.87 44.55 9.43
CA THR A 77 9.83 45.98 9.74
C THR A 77 9.25 46.79 8.58
N LYS A 78 8.85 48.04 8.85
CA LYS A 78 8.39 48.95 7.82
C LYS A 78 9.45 49.24 6.76
N GLU A 79 10.71 49.31 7.19
CA GLU A 79 11.88 49.53 6.32
C GLU A 79 12.05 48.35 5.37
N LEU A 80 11.95 47.10 5.86
CA LEU A 80 12.04 45.91 5.03
C LEU A 80 10.87 45.82 4.04
N ALA A 81 9.63 46.03 4.49
CA ALA A 81 8.47 46.04 3.61
C ALA A 81 8.59 47.06 2.49
N LYS A 82 9.03 48.29 2.82
CA LYS A 82 9.33 49.34 1.83
C LYS A 82 10.46 48.92 0.89
N LYS A 83 11.46 48.19 1.40
CA LYS A 83 12.59 47.73 0.58
C LYS A 83 12.15 46.68 -0.45
N VAL A 84 11.27 45.72 -0.10
CA VAL A 84 10.69 44.78 -1.05
C VAL A 84 9.96 45.56 -2.16
N GLN A 85 9.15 46.56 -1.81
CA GLN A 85 8.44 47.41 -2.77
C GLN A 85 9.39 48.14 -3.70
N THR A 86 10.39 48.82 -3.17
CA THR A 86 11.30 49.69 -3.96
C THR A 86 12.31 48.91 -4.80
N SER A 87 12.83 47.78 -4.25
CA SER A 87 13.83 46.96 -4.95
C SER A 87 13.20 46.10 -6.04
N LEU A 88 12.03 45.52 -5.80
CA LEU A 88 11.41 44.55 -6.70
C LEU A 88 10.19 45.09 -7.45
N GLY A 89 9.66 46.26 -7.08
CA GLY A 89 8.45 46.82 -7.68
C GLY A 89 7.14 46.21 -7.18
N CYS A 90 7.17 45.47 -6.09
CA CYS A 90 6.02 44.88 -5.45
C CYS A 90 5.08 45.92 -4.87
N ARG A 91 3.77 45.65 -4.82
CA ARG A 91 2.72 46.59 -4.41
C ARG A 91 2.31 46.43 -2.96
N PHE A 92 2.30 45.20 -2.46
CA PHE A 92 1.79 44.92 -1.12
C PHE A 92 2.74 45.33 -0.02
N ASP A 93 2.19 45.98 1.01
CA ASP A 93 2.91 46.21 2.26
C ASP A 93 2.88 44.91 3.10
N LEU A 94 4.04 44.31 3.28
CA LEU A 94 4.18 43.05 3.99
C LEU A 94 4.25 43.24 5.52
N GLN A 95 4.31 44.47 6.04
CA GLN A 95 4.33 44.74 7.47
C GLN A 95 3.02 44.28 8.13
N GLY A 96 3.12 43.52 9.23
CA GLY A 96 1.97 43.06 10.00
C GLY A 96 1.07 42.06 9.30
N LYS A 97 1.52 41.45 8.20
CA LYS A 97 0.76 40.42 7.46
C LYS A 97 1.01 39.02 8.03
N HIS A 98 0.67 38.85 9.31
CA HIS A 98 0.78 37.54 9.97
C HIS A 98 -0.23 36.55 9.38
N TRP A 99 0.18 35.29 9.27
CA TRP A 99 -0.67 34.18 8.80
C TRP A 99 -1.25 34.39 7.41
N LYS A 100 -0.53 35.14 6.55
CA LYS A 100 -0.92 35.38 5.15
C LYS A 100 0.02 34.64 4.22
N ALA A 101 -0.55 33.98 3.20
CA ALA A 101 0.23 33.51 2.07
C ALA A 101 0.59 34.69 1.17
N TYR A 102 1.79 34.67 0.61
CA TYR A 102 2.26 35.70 -0.32
C TYR A 102 3.12 35.06 -1.41
N LEU A 103 2.90 35.48 -2.64
CA LEU A 103 3.77 35.17 -3.76
C LEU A 103 3.99 36.38 -4.64
N ALA A 104 5.13 36.43 -5.34
CA ALA A 104 5.41 37.41 -6.38
C ALA A 104 6.29 36.79 -7.48
N VAL A 105 5.98 37.11 -8.72
CA VAL A 105 6.75 36.71 -9.91
C VAL A 105 7.17 37.97 -10.65
N ILE A 106 8.46 38.24 -10.67
CA ILE A 106 9.08 39.45 -11.22
C ILE A 106 9.97 39.03 -12.38
N HIS A 107 9.63 39.46 -13.58
CA HIS A 107 10.38 39.18 -14.79
C HIS A 107 10.97 40.43 -15.38
N ARG A 108 12.29 40.44 -15.54
CA ARG A 108 13.05 41.60 -16.07
C ARG A 108 12.68 42.90 -15.36
N GLY A 109 12.53 42.84 -14.03
CA GLY A 109 12.20 43.97 -13.16
C GLY A 109 10.74 44.43 -13.24
N LYS A 110 9.86 43.75 -13.96
CA LYS A 110 8.43 44.01 -13.99
C LYS A 110 7.68 42.91 -13.23
N VAL A 111 6.79 43.27 -12.34
CA VAL A 111 5.92 42.33 -11.64
C VAL A 111 4.90 41.77 -12.63
N LEU A 112 4.96 40.47 -12.91
CA LEU A 112 4.00 39.76 -13.74
C LEU A 112 2.77 39.40 -12.94
N ASP A 113 2.97 38.95 -11.71
CA ASP A 113 1.91 38.66 -10.76
C ASP A 113 2.38 38.85 -9.33
N GLU A 114 1.47 39.29 -8.47
CA GLU A 114 1.71 39.45 -7.05
C GLU A 114 0.38 39.22 -6.30
N GLN A 115 0.39 38.28 -5.39
CA GLN A 115 -0.79 37.88 -4.63
C GLN A 115 -0.50 37.89 -3.13
N LEU A 116 -1.48 38.34 -2.35
CA LEU A 116 -1.50 38.26 -0.90
C LEU A 116 -2.86 37.72 -0.47
N SER A 117 -2.89 36.66 0.32
CA SER A 117 -4.15 36.07 0.75
C SER A 117 -4.98 37.03 1.63
N ILE A 118 -6.29 37.02 1.48
CA ILE A 118 -7.21 37.81 2.32
C ILE A 118 -7.40 37.12 3.67
N GLY A 119 -7.63 35.82 3.66
CA GLY A 119 -7.78 34.93 4.82
C GLY A 119 -6.58 33.99 5.00
N ASN A 120 -6.88 32.72 5.30
CA ASN A 120 -5.94 31.62 5.40
C ASN A 120 -5.94 30.74 4.15
N GLU A 121 -6.41 31.27 3.02
CA GLU A 121 -6.39 30.56 1.76
C GLU A 121 -4.97 30.44 1.20
N SER A 122 -4.74 29.32 0.49
CA SER A 122 -3.56 29.11 -0.34
C SER A 122 -3.71 29.90 -1.64
N ILE A 123 -2.59 30.34 -2.20
CA ILE A 123 -2.53 31.11 -3.45
C ILE A 123 -1.54 30.48 -4.40
N GLU A 124 -1.82 30.59 -5.71
CA GLU A 124 -0.98 29.98 -6.74
C GLU A 124 -0.84 30.84 -8.00
N PHE A 125 0.24 30.63 -8.73
CA PHE A 125 0.50 31.17 -10.06
C PHE A 125 1.05 30.05 -10.93
N ILE A 126 0.45 29.84 -12.10
CA ILE A 126 0.90 28.86 -13.10
C ILE A 126 0.85 29.51 -14.47
N ARG A 127 2.01 29.71 -15.11
CA ARG A 127 2.10 30.30 -16.45
C ARG A 127 3.45 29.99 -17.11
N SER A 128 3.46 29.90 -18.45
CA SER A 128 4.71 29.93 -19.22
C SER A 128 5.22 31.36 -19.37
N VAL A 129 6.48 31.60 -19.05
CA VAL A 129 7.18 32.88 -19.16
C VAL A 129 8.37 32.70 -20.10
N GLU A 130 8.33 33.31 -21.29
CA GLU A 130 9.36 33.14 -22.36
C GLU A 130 9.76 31.66 -22.60
N GLY A 131 8.78 30.73 -22.52
CA GLY A 131 8.99 29.29 -22.74
C GLY A 131 9.44 28.50 -21.51
N LEU A 132 9.66 29.15 -20.36
CA LEU A 132 9.89 28.50 -19.07
C LEU A 132 8.56 28.31 -18.34
N GLU A 133 8.22 27.08 -17.98
CA GLU A 133 7.03 26.79 -17.17
C GLU A 133 7.29 27.18 -15.71
N VAL A 134 6.52 28.15 -15.22
CA VAL A 134 6.64 28.69 -13.86
C VAL A 134 5.38 28.37 -13.07
N SER A 135 5.54 27.62 -11.98
CA SER A 135 4.46 27.34 -11.03
C SER A 135 4.91 27.73 -9.62
N VAL A 136 4.09 28.53 -8.94
CA VAL A 136 4.36 29.02 -7.60
C VAL A 136 3.17 28.74 -6.72
N PHE A 137 3.42 28.17 -5.55
CA PHE A 137 2.39 27.93 -4.56
C PHE A 137 2.86 28.43 -3.19
N SER A 138 1.95 29.09 -2.47
CA SER A 138 2.18 29.60 -1.13
C SER A 138 0.98 29.28 -0.24
N SER A 139 1.23 28.70 0.92
CA SER A 139 0.22 28.43 1.92
C SER A 139 0.70 28.72 3.34
N THR A 140 -0.26 28.97 4.24
CA THR A 140 0.00 29.41 5.62
C THR A 140 -0.10 28.25 6.61
N TYR A 141 0.32 28.49 7.84
CA TYR A 141 0.06 27.63 8.99
C TYR A 141 -1.45 27.44 9.20
N GLY A 142 -1.87 26.18 9.33
CA GLY A 142 -3.30 25.82 9.42
C GLY A 142 -3.93 25.42 8.08
N LYS A 143 -3.14 25.42 6.99
CA LYS A 143 -3.41 24.84 5.69
C LYS A 143 -2.27 23.86 5.36
N GLU A 144 -1.92 23.70 4.09
CA GLU A 144 -0.83 22.80 3.66
C GLU A 144 0.55 23.18 4.21
N ASN A 145 0.72 24.42 4.64
CA ASN A 145 1.96 24.98 5.17
C ASN A 145 3.18 24.73 4.25
N VAL A 146 3.04 25.10 2.98
CA VAL A 146 4.01 24.81 1.91
C VAL A 146 4.36 26.08 1.15
N SER A 147 5.63 26.21 0.80
CA SER A 147 6.15 27.12 -0.24
C SER A 147 6.75 26.28 -1.36
N GLN A 148 6.25 26.43 -2.57
CA GLN A 148 6.73 25.70 -3.73
C GLN A 148 7.01 26.66 -4.88
N ILE A 149 8.14 26.51 -5.55
CA ILE A 149 8.55 27.30 -6.72
C ILE A 149 9.11 26.33 -7.75
N LEU A 150 8.27 25.95 -8.73
CA LEU A 150 8.68 25.06 -9.80
C LEU A 150 9.07 25.86 -11.05
N LEU A 151 10.20 25.52 -11.62
CA LEU A 151 10.66 25.97 -12.94
C LEU A 151 10.87 24.72 -13.80
N ASP A 152 10.13 24.61 -14.92
CA ASP A 152 10.07 23.40 -15.77
C ASP A 152 9.82 22.12 -14.96
N GLY A 153 8.91 22.18 -14.01
CA GLY A 153 8.52 21.06 -13.15
C GLY A 153 9.53 20.69 -12.04
N VAL A 154 10.60 21.46 -11.87
CA VAL A 154 11.61 21.28 -10.84
C VAL A 154 11.39 22.24 -9.69
N ASP A 155 11.19 21.75 -8.47
CA ASP A 155 11.02 22.59 -7.28
C ASP A 155 12.36 23.13 -6.77
N TYR A 156 12.48 24.47 -6.78
CA TYR A 156 13.65 25.20 -6.29
C TYR A 156 13.42 25.85 -4.92
N SER A 157 12.19 25.86 -4.40
CA SER A 157 11.92 26.41 -3.08
C SER A 157 12.71 25.67 -2.00
N ARG A 158 13.16 26.42 -0.98
CA ARG A 158 13.69 25.80 0.25
C ARG A 158 12.58 25.18 1.11
N ASN A 159 11.34 25.59 0.83
CA ASN A 159 10.16 25.20 1.61
C ASN A 159 10.37 25.39 3.13
N GLN A 160 11.01 26.47 3.52
CA GLN A 160 11.25 26.83 4.91
C GLN A 160 10.43 28.06 5.30
N ARG A 161 10.20 28.25 6.59
CA ARG A 161 9.43 29.38 7.12
C ARG A 161 10.00 30.70 6.67
N GLY A 162 9.15 31.62 6.21
CA GLY A 162 9.49 32.95 5.76
C GLY A 162 9.50 33.11 4.25
N LEU A 163 10.33 34.03 3.74
CA LEU A 163 10.43 34.35 2.31
C LEU A 163 11.38 33.37 1.59
N ASN A 164 10.82 32.51 0.76
CA ASN A 164 11.56 31.64 -0.14
C ASN A 164 11.71 32.37 -1.49
N LEU A 165 12.93 32.56 -1.97
CA LEU A 165 13.25 33.26 -3.20
C LEU A 165 14.06 32.37 -4.14
N VAL A 166 13.72 32.43 -5.42
CA VAL A 166 14.45 31.77 -6.51
C VAL A 166 14.79 32.83 -7.55
N VAL A 167 16.04 32.92 -7.94
CA VAL A 167 16.53 33.80 -8.98
C VAL A 167 17.01 33.00 -10.17
N TYR A 168 16.36 33.17 -11.32
CA TYR A 168 16.69 32.51 -12.58
C TYR A 168 17.28 33.53 -13.58
N GLU A 169 18.38 33.19 -14.20
CA GLU A 169 19.07 33.98 -15.20
C GLU A 169 18.69 33.51 -16.62
N TRP A 170 18.19 34.43 -17.43
CA TRP A 170 17.73 34.11 -18.79
C TRP A 170 18.87 33.80 -19.76
N ASP A 171 19.96 34.54 -19.68
CA ASP A 171 21.06 34.40 -20.63
C ASP A 171 21.79 33.07 -20.45
N ALA A 172 21.95 32.65 -19.21
CA ALA A 172 22.53 31.34 -18.86
C ALA A 172 21.51 30.21 -18.75
N ARG A 173 20.21 30.50 -18.84
CA ARG A 173 19.08 29.54 -18.69
C ARG A 173 19.19 28.63 -17.46
N ARG A 174 19.49 29.22 -16.32
CA ARG A 174 19.72 28.49 -15.06
C ARG A 174 19.28 29.25 -13.83
N VAL A 175 19.06 28.53 -12.74
CA VAL A 175 18.85 29.12 -11.43
C VAL A 175 20.17 29.57 -10.84
N CYS A 176 20.30 30.86 -10.54
CA CYS A 176 21.48 31.46 -9.94
C CYS A 176 21.53 31.30 -8.43
N ASP A 177 20.38 31.41 -7.77
CA ASP A 177 20.26 31.24 -6.33
C ASP A 177 18.86 30.77 -5.93
N ALA A 178 18.81 30.01 -4.84
CA ALA A 178 17.57 29.53 -4.18
C ALA A 178 17.78 29.64 -2.67
N VAL A 179 17.15 30.64 -2.06
CA VAL A 179 17.38 31.03 -0.67
C VAL A 179 16.07 31.24 0.07
N CYS A 180 16.08 30.92 1.35
CA CYS A 180 15.00 31.32 2.26
C CYS A 180 15.55 32.24 3.35
N PHE A 181 14.82 33.31 3.65
CA PHE A 181 15.06 34.19 4.79
C PHE A 181 13.90 34.00 5.79
N ASP A 182 14.22 33.59 7.01
CA ASP A 182 13.24 33.44 8.07
C ASP A 182 12.77 34.80 8.60
N THR A 183 11.76 35.36 7.99
CA THR A 183 11.18 36.66 8.35
C THR A 183 10.38 36.64 9.65
N HIS A 184 10.31 35.53 10.34
CA HIS A 184 9.75 35.43 11.68
C HIS A 184 10.76 35.76 12.78
N MET A 185 12.04 35.64 12.48
CA MET A 185 13.15 35.96 13.39
C MET A 185 13.80 37.29 13.04
N SER A 186 14.22 38.05 14.08
CA SER A 186 15.00 39.26 13.89
C SER A 186 16.35 38.95 13.24
N GLY A 187 16.81 39.82 12.33
CA GLY A 187 18.03 39.60 11.56
C GLY A 187 17.87 38.66 10.37
N TYR A 188 16.69 38.10 10.17
CA TYR A 188 16.30 37.28 9.01
C TYR A 188 17.30 36.19 8.66
N PRO A 189 17.56 35.19 9.53
CA PRO A 189 18.49 34.10 9.24
C PRO A 189 18.22 33.52 7.86
N CYS A 190 19.27 33.29 7.07
CA CYS A 190 19.11 32.74 5.74
C CYS A 190 19.57 31.28 5.64
N THR A 191 18.86 30.49 4.84
CA THR A 191 19.24 29.16 4.42
C THR A 191 19.30 29.11 2.91
N ARG A 192 20.34 28.48 2.36
CA ARG A 192 20.54 28.33 0.93
C ARG A 192 20.57 26.90 0.52
N ARG A 193 20.15 26.67 -0.71
CA ARG A 193 20.37 25.41 -1.39
C ARG A 193 21.84 25.28 -1.74
N GLN A 194 22.48 24.15 -1.47
CA GLN A 194 23.86 23.93 -1.85
C GLN A 194 23.99 23.86 -3.38
N LYS A 195 25.14 24.32 -3.93
CA LYS A 195 25.40 24.39 -5.37
C LYS A 195 25.17 23.06 -6.09
N ALA A 196 25.52 21.93 -5.44
CA ALA A 196 25.30 20.59 -5.94
C ALA A 196 23.82 20.22 -6.13
N GLU A 197 22.92 20.86 -5.37
CA GLU A 197 21.47 20.65 -5.48
C GLU A 197 20.83 21.40 -6.65
N HIS A 198 21.56 22.27 -7.33
CA HIS A 198 21.07 23.05 -8.47
C HIS A 198 21.27 22.34 -9.81
N SER A 199 22.12 21.31 -9.87
CA SER A 199 22.33 20.56 -11.11
C SER A 199 21.27 19.49 -11.29
N LEU A 200 20.69 19.39 -12.48
CA LEU A 200 19.79 18.31 -12.87
C LEU A 200 20.46 16.92 -12.72
N GLU A 201 21.76 16.84 -12.93
CA GLU A 201 22.55 15.62 -12.76
C GLU A 201 22.54 15.09 -11.33
N VAL A 202 22.60 15.97 -10.31
CA VAL A 202 22.53 15.53 -8.90
C VAL A 202 21.15 15.03 -8.53
N ARG A 203 20.08 15.59 -9.10
CA ARG A 203 18.70 15.16 -8.84
C ARG A 203 18.34 13.85 -9.49
N HIS A 204 18.99 13.51 -10.60
CA HIS A 204 18.83 12.22 -11.27
C HIS A 204 19.87 11.19 -10.83
N SER A 205 20.77 11.52 -9.91
CA SER A 205 21.70 10.54 -9.36
C SER A 205 20.95 9.46 -8.59
N ALA A 206 21.39 8.22 -8.72
CA ALA A 206 20.79 7.09 -7.99
C ALA A 206 20.78 7.32 -6.46
N ALA A 207 21.82 7.97 -5.92
CA ALA A 207 21.92 8.31 -4.50
C ALA A 207 20.87 9.34 -4.05
N TYR A 208 20.58 10.36 -4.87
CA TYR A 208 19.53 11.34 -4.59
C TYR A 208 18.14 10.69 -4.62
N LEU A 209 17.87 9.87 -5.65
CA LEU A 209 16.61 9.17 -5.77
C LEU A 209 16.41 8.18 -4.61
N ALA A 210 17.45 7.42 -4.23
CA ALA A 210 17.40 6.51 -3.09
C ALA A 210 17.05 7.27 -1.79
N ARG A 211 17.75 8.38 -1.48
CA ARG A 211 17.44 9.20 -0.30
C ARG A 211 15.99 9.73 -0.31
N ARG A 212 15.49 10.17 -1.48
CA ARG A 212 14.10 10.65 -1.59
C ARG A 212 13.10 9.52 -1.43
N MET A 213 13.42 8.32 -1.86
CA MET A 213 12.61 7.12 -1.61
C MET A 213 12.55 6.81 -0.12
N ASP A 214 13.70 6.78 0.57
CA ASP A 214 13.77 6.54 2.02
C ASP A 214 12.97 7.59 2.81
N GLU A 215 13.06 8.88 2.42
CA GLU A 215 12.28 9.96 3.05
C GLU A 215 10.76 9.78 2.83
N LEU A 216 10.35 9.37 1.63
CA LEU A 216 8.94 9.11 1.31
C LEU A 216 8.43 7.86 2.02
N GLU A 217 9.21 6.80 2.07
CA GLU A 217 8.87 5.59 2.82
C GLU A 217 8.75 5.86 4.32
N GLY A 218 9.62 6.73 4.87
CA GLY A 218 9.49 7.22 6.24
C GLY A 218 8.17 7.96 6.49
N ALA A 219 7.84 8.90 5.61
CA ALA A 219 6.60 9.67 5.71
C ALA A 219 5.34 8.80 5.54
N ILE A 220 5.40 7.79 4.68
CA ILE A 220 4.31 6.82 4.51
C ILE A 220 4.12 6.02 5.81
N ARG A 221 5.20 5.49 6.40
CA ARG A 221 5.13 4.77 7.69
C ARG A 221 4.52 5.64 8.80
N ASP A 222 4.95 6.90 8.90
CA ASP A 222 4.41 7.84 9.90
C ASP A 222 2.90 8.09 9.70
N LEU A 223 2.45 8.18 8.44
CA LEU A 223 1.03 8.31 8.12
C LEU A 223 0.25 7.03 8.44
N GLU A 224 0.79 5.87 8.10
CA GLU A 224 0.18 4.57 8.42
C GLU A 224 0.03 4.40 9.94
N ASP A 225 1.05 4.75 10.73
CA ASP A 225 1.00 4.69 12.18
C ASP A 225 -0.02 5.68 12.76
N CYS A 226 -0.14 6.86 12.17
CA CYS A 226 -1.16 7.84 12.56
C CYS A 226 -2.58 7.32 12.28
N VAL A 227 -2.82 6.73 11.11
CA VAL A 227 -4.10 6.12 10.72
C VAL A 227 -4.45 4.98 11.68
N LYS A 228 -3.52 4.05 11.94
CA LYS A 228 -3.71 2.94 12.90
C LYS A 228 -4.00 3.43 14.31
N CYS A 229 -3.33 4.49 14.76
CA CYS A 229 -3.57 5.09 16.07
C CYS A 229 -4.98 5.69 16.18
N ASN A 230 -5.46 6.36 15.14
CA ASN A 230 -6.81 6.94 15.12
C ASN A 230 -7.88 5.84 15.07
N ALA A 231 -7.71 4.80 14.24
CA ALA A 231 -8.61 3.66 14.20
C ALA A 231 -8.75 2.98 15.57
N LYS A 232 -7.64 2.79 16.32
CA LYS A 232 -7.69 2.25 17.69
C LYS A 232 -8.47 3.14 18.66
N LYS A 233 -8.34 4.45 18.54
CA LYS A 233 -9.11 5.40 19.40
C LYS A 233 -10.60 5.33 19.11
N GLU A 234 -10.98 5.27 17.84
CA GLU A 234 -12.38 5.13 17.41
C GLU A 234 -12.98 3.82 17.92
N GLN A 235 -12.24 2.72 17.81
CA GLN A 235 -12.65 1.43 18.36
C GLN A 235 -12.82 1.47 19.89
N MET A 236 -11.92 2.14 20.62
CA MET A 236 -12.06 2.29 22.06
C MET A 236 -13.39 2.97 22.45
N VAL A 237 -13.75 4.04 21.75
CA VAL A 237 -15.02 4.75 21.98
C VAL A 237 -16.21 3.87 21.64
N LEU A 238 -16.15 3.17 20.50
CA LEU A 238 -17.19 2.24 20.07
C LEU A 238 -17.44 1.15 21.14
N TRP A 239 -16.37 0.50 21.61
CA TRP A 239 -16.49 -0.58 22.59
C TRP A 239 -17.01 -0.05 23.95
N GLN A 240 -16.62 1.14 24.38
CA GLN A 240 -17.16 1.73 25.62
C GLN A 240 -18.68 1.97 25.54
N ILE A 241 -19.20 2.31 24.37
CA ILE A 241 -20.65 2.47 24.16
C ILE A 241 -21.36 1.12 24.24
N PHE A 242 -20.83 0.10 23.56
CA PHE A 242 -21.42 -1.23 23.53
C PHE A 242 -21.32 -1.95 24.88
N GLU A 243 -20.18 -1.87 25.58
CA GLU A 243 -19.99 -2.46 26.91
C GLU A 243 -21.08 -2.04 27.90
N ARG A 244 -21.57 -0.80 27.82
CA ARG A 244 -22.67 -0.32 28.67
C ARG A 244 -23.98 -1.08 28.46
N ALA A 245 -24.20 -1.60 27.27
CA ALA A 245 -25.42 -2.33 26.93
C ALA A 245 -25.33 -3.84 27.28
N TYR A 246 -24.12 -4.42 27.23
CA TYR A 246 -23.91 -5.87 27.36
C TYR A 246 -23.20 -6.31 28.65
N GLY A 247 -22.73 -5.40 29.46
CA GLY A 247 -22.11 -5.68 30.75
C GLY A 247 -20.64 -6.08 30.70
N ASN A 248 -20.14 -6.64 29.60
CA ASN A 248 -18.72 -6.89 29.40
C ASN A 248 -18.30 -6.71 27.93
N ARG A 249 -17.00 -6.53 27.72
CA ARG A 249 -16.44 -6.22 26.40
C ARG A 249 -16.56 -7.36 25.40
N THR A 250 -16.32 -8.58 25.82
CA THR A 250 -16.37 -9.76 24.94
C THR A 250 -17.78 -9.99 24.37
N GLU A 251 -18.81 -9.93 25.23
CA GLU A 251 -20.19 -10.03 24.79
C GLU A 251 -20.60 -8.88 23.89
N ALA A 252 -20.16 -7.66 24.20
CA ALA A 252 -20.40 -6.49 23.37
C ALA A 252 -19.77 -6.63 21.96
N GLN A 253 -18.54 -7.11 21.89
CA GLN A 253 -17.83 -7.35 20.63
C GLN A 253 -18.54 -8.43 19.80
N GLN A 254 -18.90 -9.55 20.41
CA GLN A 254 -19.63 -10.63 19.71
C GLN A 254 -20.99 -10.15 19.23
N ALA A 255 -21.75 -9.43 20.06
CA ALA A 255 -23.04 -8.88 19.68
C ALA A 255 -22.92 -7.88 18.51
N PHE A 256 -21.92 -7.01 18.55
CA PHE A 256 -21.67 -6.06 17.47
C PHE A 256 -21.44 -6.77 16.13
N PHE A 257 -20.49 -7.70 16.08
CA PHE A 257 -20.15 -8.38 14.81
C PHE A 257 -21.30 -9.26 14.28
N ARG A 258 -22.09 -9.87 15.16
CA ARG A 258 -23.30 -10.64 14.77
C ARG A 258 -24.44 -9.73 14.31
N SER A 259 -24.49 -8.48 14.75
CA SER A 259 -25.50 -7.50 14.31
C SER A 259 -25.18 -6.85 12.95
N LEU A 260 -23.98 -7.03 12.43
CA LEU A 260 -23.61 -6.46 11.13
C LEU A 260 -24.51 -7.05 10.02
N PRO A 261 -25.00 -6.19 9.09
CA PRO A 261 -25.84 -6.66 8.01
C PRO A 261 -25.09 -7.66 7.13
N LYS A 262 -25.75 -8.73 6.75
CA LYS A 262 -25.20 -9.70 5.80
C LYS A 262 -24.97 -9.03 4.46
N ALA A 263 -24.04 -9.59 3.66
CA ALA A 263 -23.86 -9.17 2.28
C ALA A 263 -25.18 -9.22 1.50
N GLU A 264 -25.31 -8.35 0.51
CA GLU A 264 -26.47 -8.28 -0.38
C GLU A 264 -26.07 -8.51 -1.84
N GLY A 265 -27.05 -8.66 -2.71
CA GLY A 265 -26.85 -8.71 -4.14
C GLY A 265 -25.97 -9.87 -4.60
N ARG A 266 -24.97 -9.56 -5.43
CA ARG A 266 -24.09 -10.58 -6.05
C ARG A 266 -23.18 -11.25 -5.04
N LEU A 267 -22.62 -10.49 -4.12
CA LEU A 267 -21.72 -11.03 -3.09
C LEU A 267 -22.46 -12.05 -2.21
N ARG A 268 -23.69 -11.74 -1.79
CA ARG A 268 -24.48 -12.69 -1.00
C ARG A 268 -24.77 -13.99 -1.77
N LYS A 269 -25.06 -13.90 -3.05
CA LYS A 269 -25.26 -15.10 -3.89
C LYS A 269 -23.99 -15.93 -4.02
N LEU A 270 -22.83 -15.29 -4.12
CA LEU A 270 -21.54 -15.97 -4.14
C LEU A 270 -21.26 -16.68 -2.80
N GLN A 271 -21.49 -16.00 -1.67
CA GLN A 271 -21.42 -16.62 -0.34
C GLN A 271 -22.37 -17.83 -0.21
N GLN A 272 -23.56 -17.77 -0.81
CA GLN A 272 -24.48 -18.90 -0.84
C GLN A 272 -23.92 -20.08 -1.66
N VAL A 273 -23.21 -19.83 -2.75
CA VAL A 273 -22.50 -20.88 -3.50
C VAL A 273 -21.36 -21.46 -2.65
N GLY A 274 -20.58 -20.63 -1.97
CA GLY A 274 -19.55 -21.07 -1.01
C GLY A 274 -20.14 -21.99 0.07
N LEU A 275 -21.29 -21.64 0.64
CA LEU A 275 -22.00 -22.48 1.61
C LEU A 275 -22.42 -23.81 1.01
N ILE A 276 -22.87 -23.85 -0.24
CA ILE A 276 -23.22 -25.11 -0.93
C ILE A 276 -21.98 -25.98 -1.06
N LEU A 277 -20.87 -25.43 -1.52
CA LEU A 277 -19.61 -26.17 -1.64
C LEU A 277 -19.15 -26.70 -0.28
N LEU A 278 -19.16 -25.85 0.76
CA LEU A 278 -18.79 -26.27 2.12
C LEU A 278 -19.67 -27.41 2.66
N LYS A 279 -20.96 -27.35 2.43
CA LYS A 279 -21.89 -28.44 2.82
C LYS A 279 -21.63 -29.75 2.09
N GLN A 280 -21.35 -29.69 0.80
CA GLN A 280 -21.04 -30.88 0.01
C GLN A 280 -19.68 -31.47 0.38
N PHE A 281 -18.69 -30.59 0.62
CA PHE A 281 -17.39 -31.00 1.14
C PHE A 281 -17.52 -31.70 2.51
N ASP A 282 -18.25 -31.10 3.43
CA ASP A 282 -18.53 -31.67 4.76
C ASP A 282 -19.24 -33.04 4.66
N ARG A 283 -20.23 -33.17 3.76
CA ARG A 283 -20.91 -34.44 3.50
C ARG A 283 -19.91 -35.53 3.06
N ILE A 284 -19.11 -35.26 2.05
CA ILE A 284 -18.10 -36.20 1.53
C ILE A 284 -17.08 -36.54 2.62
N CYS A 285 -16.58 -35.57 3.35
CA CYS A 285 -15.65 -35.82 4.44
C CYS A 285 -16.24 -36.71 5.54
N LYS A 286 -17.48 -36.47 5.95
CA LYS A 286 -18.18 -37.29 6.95
C LYS A 286 -18.44 -38.72 6.46
N GLU A 287 -18.89 -38.90 5.22
CA GLU A 287 -19.15 -40.21 4.61
C GLU A 287 -17.90 -41.10 4.55
N HIS A 288 -16.73 -40.48 4.37
CA HIS A 288 -15.46 -41.19 4.23
C HIS A 288 -14.55 -41.09 5.47
N GLY A 289 -15.03 -40.49 6.55
CA GLY A 289 -14.24 -40.32 7.79
C GLY A 289 -12.96 -39.50 7.56
N ILE A 290 -13.05 -38.42 6.79
CA ILE A 290 -11.96 -37.45 6.53
C ILE A 290 -12.09 -36.30 7.53
N VAL A 291 -10.98 -35.95 8.13
CA VAL A 291 -10.89 -34.90 9.16
C VAL A 291 -10.43 -33.59 8.54
N TYR A 292 -11.20 -32.54 8.78
CA TYR A 292 -10.88 -31.18 8.35
C TYR A 292 -11.42 -30.17 9.38
N TRP A 293 -11.04 -28.91 9.29
CA TRP A 293 -11.61 -27.83 10.08
C TRP A 293 -11.74 -26.55 9.26
N LEU A 294 -12.65 -25.64 9.65
CA LEU A 294 -12.75 -24.31 9.04
C LEU A 294 -11.45 -23.53 9.28
N GLY A 295 -10.95 -22.83 8.24
CA GLY A 295 -9.75 -22.03 8.29
C GLY A 295 -10.02 -20.54 8.05
N PHE A 296 -9.04 -19.73 8.29
CA PHE A 296 -8.94 -18.33 7.87
C PHE A 296 -10.21 -17.48 8.03
N GLY A 297 -10.62 -16.79 6.96
CA GLY A 297 -11.82 -15.95 6.92
C GLY A 297 -13.09 -16.72 7.28
N THR A 298 -13.20 -17.96 6.84
CA THR A 298 -14.35 -18.82 7.16
C THR A 298 -14.44 -19.16 8.64
N LEU A 299 -13.32 -19.50 9.29
CA LEU A 299 -13.28 -19.71 10.75
C LEU A 299 -13.55 -18.42 11.51
N LEU A 300 -12.95 -17.32 11.11
CA LEU A 300 -13.19 -16.01 11.72
C LEU A 300 -14.67 -15.61 11.61
N GLY A 301 -15.28 -15.87 10.46
CA GLY A 301 -16.71 -15.70 10.22
C GLY A 301 -17.57 -16.53 11.15
N ALA A 302 -17.27 -17.82 11.32
CA ALA A 302 -17.98 -18.71 12.26
C ALA A 302 -17.94 -18.18 13.70
N VAL A 303 -16.74 -17.81 14.17
CA VAL A 303 -16.54 -17.38 15.56
C VAL A 303 -17.13 -15.99 15.83
N ARG A 304 -16.93 -15.05 14.91
CA ARG A 304 -17.23 -13.63 15.12
C ARG A 304 -18.63 -13.25 14.63
N HIS A 305 -19.07 -13.75 13.48
CA HIS A 305 -20.33 -13.38 12.82
C HIS A 305 -21.41 -14.46 12.88
N GLY A 306 -21.04 -15.73 13.17
CA GLY A 306 -21.94 -16.87 13.06
C GLY A 306 -22.24 -17.26 11.60
N GLY A 307 -21.43 -16.82 10.65
CA GLY A 307 -21.58 -17.02 9.22
C GLY A 307 -20.50 -16.29 8.45
N PHE A 308 -20.72 -16.00 7.17
CA PHE A 308 -19.77 -15.22 6.38
C PHE A 308 -19.50 -13.84 6.95
N ILE A 309 -18.27 -13.41 6.87
CA ILE A 309 -17.90 -12.01 7.03
C ILE A 309 -18.62 -11.22 5.91
N PRO A 310 -19.31 -10.08 6.20
CA PRO A 310 -20.18 -9.44 5.22
C PRO A 310 -19.51 -8.97 3.91
N TRP A 311 -18.19 -8.77 3.90
CA TRP A 311 -17.43 -8.32 2.73
C TRP A 311 -16.53 -9.38 2.12
N ASP A 312 -16.55 -10.60 2.63
CA ASP A 312 -15.73 -11.73 2.22
C ASP A 312 -16.43 -12.59 1.17
N ASP A 313 -15.69 -13.13 0.20
CA ASP A 313 -16.23 -13.84 -0.94
C ASP A 313 -15.69 -15.27 -1.12
N ASP A 314 -14.81 -15.74 -0.24
CA ASP A 314 -14.18 -17.04 -0.30
C ASP A 314 -14.62 -18.00 0.83
N THR A 315 -14.15 -19.23 0.73
CA THR A 315 -14.43 -20.28 1.73
C THR A 315 -13.21 -21.15 1.88
N ASP A 316 -12.68 -21.21 3.11
CA ASP A 316 -11.43 -21.86 3.44
C ASP A 316 -11.62 -23.01 4.42
N VAL A 317 -10.95 -24.10 4.16
CA VAL A 317 -10.80 -25.21 5.11
C VAL A 317 -9.32 -25.60 5.23
N CYS A 318 -9.01 -26.23 6.34
CA CYS A 318 -7.69 -26.77 6.62
C CYS A 318 -7.79 -28.28 6.86
N MET A 319 -6.75 -29.01 6.48
CA MET A 319 -6.58 -30.42 6.81
C MET A 319 -5.13 -30.81 6.89
N THR A 320 -4.85 -31.94 7.52
CA THR A 320 -3.51 -32.50 7.52
C THR A 320 -3.22 -33.23 6.21
N ARG A 321 -1.95 -33.40 5.87
CA ARG A 321 -1.53 -34.01 4.60
C ARG A 321 -2.11 -35.40 4.37
N ASP A 322 -2.10 -36.24 5.37
CA ASP A 322 -2.69 -37.58 5.30
C ASP A 322 -4.19 -37.53 4.98
N GLN A 323 -4.90 -36.51 5.50
CA GLN A 323 -6.33 -36.32 5.21
C GLN A 323 -6.54 -35.76 3.80
N LEU A 324 -5.65 -34.88 3.32
CA LEU A 324 -5.67 -34.41 1.93
C LEU A 324 -5.47 -35.56 0.94
N GLU A 325 -4.49 -36.43 1.19
CA GLU A 325 -4.22 -37.60 0.34
C GLU A 325 -5.43 -38.56 0.31
N LYS A 326 -6.04 -38.81 1.48
CA LYS A 326 -7.26 -39.59 1.59
C LYS A 326 -8.42 -38.94 0.82
N PHE A 327 -8.57 -37.62 0.95
CA PHE A 327 -9.58 -36.83 0.22
C PHE A 327 -9.36 -36.92 -1.30
N ALA A 328 -8.15 -36.74 -1.77
CA ALA A 328 -7.79 -36.83 -3.19
C ALA A 328 -8.19 -38.21 -3.77
N GLY A 329 -7.89 -39.31 -3.06
CA GLY A 329 -8.27 -40.66 -3.48
C GLY A 329 -9.79 -40.86 -3.55
N VAL A 330 -10.57 -40.30 -2.63
CA VAL A 330 -12.04 -40.35 -2.67
C VAL A 330 -12.57 -39.58 -3.89
N MET A 331 -11.97 -38.40 -4.18
CA MET A 331 -12.42 -37.53 -5.26
C MET A 331 -12.17 -38.09 -6.68
N GLU A 332 -11.31 -39.09 -6.84
CA GLU A 332 -11.14 -39.79 -8.12
C GLU A 332 -12.45 -40.46 -8.60
N HIS A 333 -13.29 -40.85 -7.67
CA HIS A 333 -14.55 -41.56 -7.93
C HIS A 333 -15.79 -40.65 -7.84
N GLU A 334 -15.60 -39.39 -7.44
CA GLU A 334 -16.70 -38.42 -7.36
C GLU A 334 -17.11 -37.95 -8.76
N THR A 335 -18.41 -37.81 -9.00
CA THR A 335 -18.95 -37.52 -10.34
C THR A 335 -19.39 -36.08 -10.51
N GLU A 336 -19.78 -35.42 -9.45
CA GLU A 336 -20.37 -34.08 -9.46
C GLU A 336 -19.40 -33.00 -9.06
N PHE A 337 -18.49 -33.34 -8.15
CA PHE A 337 -17.43 -32.43 -7.66
C PHE A 337 -16.07 -32.97 -8.05
N CYS A 338 -15.05 -32.11 -7.96
CA CYS A 338 -13.66 -32.52 -8.20
C CYS A 338 -12.72 -31.85 -7.19
N PHE A 339 -11.64 -32.55 -6.90
CA PHE A 339 -10.45 -32.02 -6.31
C PHE A 339 -9.56 -31.46 -7.44
N PHE A 340 -9.21 -30.19 -7.37
CA PHE A 340 -8.46 -29.50 -8.41
C PHE A 340 -7.19 -28.90 -7.85
N GLU A 341 -6.06 -29.26 -8.45
CA GLU A 341 -4.75 -28.80 -8.06
C GLU A 341 -4.06 -28.05 -9.20
N TYR A 342 -3.49 -26.90 -8.89
CA TYR A 342 -2.69 -26.14 -9.84
C TYR A 342 -1.58 -25.36 -9.12
N ILE A 343 -0.51 -25.05 -9.86
CA ILE A 343 0.61 -24.29 -9.31
C ILE A 343 0.47 -22.83 -9.70
N VAL A 344 0.55 -21.96 -8.70
CA VAL A 344 0.72 -20.52 -8.89
C VAL A 344 2.17 -20.16 -8.68
N THR A 345 2.71 -19.36 -9.58
CA THR A 345 4.06 -18.82 -9.45
C THR A 345 4.01 -17.34 -9.84
N ASP A 346 4.38 -16.48 -8.91
CA ASP A 346 4.52 -15.03 -9.06
C ASP A 346 5.82 -14.52 -8.40
N ILE A 347 6.00 -13.23 -8.31
CA ILE A 347 7.22 -12.64 -7.73
C ILE A 347 7.35 -13.05 -6.27
N GLY A 348 8.32 -13.94 -6.00
CA GLY A 348 8.65 -14.39 -4.65
C GLY A 348 7.78 -15.50 -4.08
N ASN A 349 6.80 -16.00 -4.83
CA ASN A 349 5.91 -17.03 -4.36
C ASN A 349 5.71 -18.15 -5.39
N THR A 350 5.80 -19.41 -4.94
CA THR A 350 5.42 -20.60 -5.69
C THR A 350 4.67 -21.52 -4.75
N ASN A 351 3.42 -21.79 -5.04
CA ASN A 351 2.54 -22.62 -4.21
C ASN A 351 1.67 -23.57 -5.04
N MET A 352 1.22 -24.64 -4.42
CA MET A 352 0.22 -25.54 -4.91
C MET A 352 -1.13 -25.15 -4.31
N CYS A 353 -2.07 -24.75 -5.15
CA CYS A 353 -3.43 -24.50 -4.72
C CYS A 353 -4.22 -25.80 -4.77
N HIS A 354 -4.86 -26.14 -3.68
CA HIS A 354 -5.78 -27.28 -3.56
C HIS A 354 -7.20 -26.75 -3.42
N GLN A 355 -8.09 -27.18 -4.27
CA GLN A 355 -9.45 -26.65 -4.32
C GLN A 355 -10.49 -27.75 -4.52
N PHE A 356 -11.63 -27.56 -3.87
CA PHE A 356 -12.84 -28.31 -4.13
C PHE A 356 -13.81 -27.49 -4.97
N ARG A 357 -14.25 -28.05 -6.10
CA ARG A 357 -15.05 -27.36 -7.11
C ARG A 357 -16.16 -28.26 -7.68
N LEU A 358 -17.12 -27.63 -8.35
CA LEU A 358 -18.00 -28.34 -9.28
C LEU A 358 -17.21 -28.84 -10.48
N LYS A 359 -17.39 -30.10 -10.87
CA LYS A 359 -16.64 -30.77 -11.96
C LYS A 359 -16.85 -30.09 -13.31
N GLU A 360 -18.00 -29.53 -13.57
CA GLU A 360 -18.31 -28.76 -14.77
C GLU A 360 -17.48 -27.47 -14.90
N MET A 361 -16.86 -27.00 -13.81
CA MET A 361 -16.02 -25.80 -13.73
C MET A 361 -14.53 -26.10 -13.70
N GLN A 362 -14.13 -27.35 -13.83
CA GLN A 362 -12.73 -27.79 -13.73
C GLN A 362 -11.79 -27.07 -14.71
N ASN A 363 -12.26 -26.72 -15.90
CA ASN A 363 -11.45 -26.12 -16.98
C ASN A 363 -11.65 -24.61 -17.15
N ARG A 364 -12.45 -23.97 -16.30
CA ARG A 364 -12.68 -22.52 -16.36
C ARG A 364 -11.74 -21.78 -15.41
N LYS A 365 -11.37 -20.54 -15.77
CA LYS A 365 -10.76 -19.63 -14.81
C LYS A 365 -11.69 -19.53 -13.63
N MET A 366 -11.12 -19.65 -12.42
CA MET A 366 -11.82 -19.69 -11.15
C MET A 366 -12.93 -18.66 -11.06
N GLU A 367 -14.14 -19.13 -10.93
CA GLU A 367 -15.30 -18.29 -10.66
C GLU A 367 -15.76 -18.47 -9.21
N PHE A 368 -15.61 -19.69 -8.63
CA PHE A 368 -15.79 -19.98 -7.20
C PHE A 368 -15.26 -21.39 -6.85
N SER A 369 -14.66 -21.49 -5.69
CA SER A 369 -14.07 -22.72 -5.13
C SER A 369 -14.15 -22.68 -3.61
N LEU A 370 -13.90 -23.84 -3.01
CA LEU A 370 -13.54 -23.94 -1.62
C LEU A 370 -12.04 -24.27 -1.58
N ASP A 371 -11.29 -23.44 -0.89
CA ASP A 371 -9.83 -23.56 -0.82
C ASP A 371 -9.41 -24.45 0.35
N ILE A 372 -8.42 -25.32 0.11
CA ILE A 372 -7.95 -26.30 1.07
C ILE A 372 -6.50 -26.00 1.42
N PHE A 373 -6.23 -25.68 2.68
CA PHE A 373 -4.90 -25.44 3.20
C PHE A 373 -4.34 -26.63 3.95
N VAL A 374 -3.08 -26.92 3.73
CA VAL A 374 -2.43 -28.14 4.21
C VAL A 374 -1.56 -27.87 5.41
N TYR A 375 -1.65 -28.76 6.40
CA TYR A 375 -0.74 -28.82 7.53
C TYR A 375 0.01 -30.15 7.56
N ASP A 376 1.29 -30.09 7.85
CA ASP A 376 2.11 -31.26 8.09
C ASP A 376 2.31 -31.47 9.59
N PHE A 377 2.17 -32.72 10.07
CA PHE A 377 2.56 -33.04 11.45
C PHE A 377 4.06 -32.84 11.65
N CYS A 378 4.45 -32.35 12.80
CA CYS A 378 5.85 -32.20 13.17
C CYS A 378 6.08 -32.47 14.67
N ASP A 379 7.30 -32.85 15.04
CA ASP A 379 7.67 -33.08 16.43
C ASP A 379 8.10 -31.82 17.17
N ASP A 380 8.53 -30.79 16.42
CA ASP A 380 9.10 -29.58 16.97
C ASP A 380 8.61 -28.35 16.23
N ILE A 381 7.81 -27.53 16.90
CA ILE A 381 7.31 -26.22 16.45
C ILE A 381 8.10 -25.06 17.10
N SER A 382 9.35 -25.28 17.47
CA SER A 382 10.20 -24.19 17.95
C SER A 382 10.35 -23.10 16.88
N ALA A 383 10.54 -21.87 17.33
CA ALA A 383 10.76 -20.72 16.43
C ALA A 383 11.91 -20.99 15.43
N GLN A 384 12.92 -21.77 15.82
CA GLN A 384 14.03 -22.15 14.95
C GLN A 384 13.57 -23.09 13.82
N ASN A 385 12.70 -24.06 14.09
CA ASN A 385 12.22 -24.98 13.07
C ASN A 385 11.18 -24.33 12.15
N ILE A 386 10.33 -23.46 12.67
CA ILE A 386 9.41 -22.63 11.87
C ILE A 386 10.23 -21.74 10.92
N GLU A 387 11.31 -21.11 11.40
CA GLU A 387 12.17 -20.28 10.56
C GLU A 387 12.87 -21.10 9.47
N LYS A 388 13.33 -22.32 9.75
CA LYS A 388 13.89 -23.21 8.72
C LYS A 388 12.87 -23.57 7.65
N GLN A 389 11.62 -23.86 8.04
CA GLN A 389 10.52 -24.14 7.09
C GLN A 389 10.27 -22.93 6.20
N TYR A 390 10.22 -21.73 6.78
CA TYR A 390 10.05 -20.48 6.05
C TYR A 390 11.21 -20.25 5.06
N GLN A 391 12.45 -20.48 5.46
CA GLN A 391 13.61 -20.37 4.57
C GLN A 391 13.58 -21.37 3.42
N LEU A 392 13.15 -22.62 3.68
CA LEU A 392 12.97 -23.62 2.63
C LEU A 392 11.88 -23.19 1.63
N LYS A 393 10.77 -22.66 2.12
CA LYS A 393 9.70 -22.12 1.29
C LYS A 393 10.19 -20.97 0.42
N HIS A 394 10.91 -20.03 1.01
CA HIS A 394 11.48 -18.89 0.28
C HIS A 394 12.48 -19.33 -0.81
N GLU A 395 13.38 -20.28 -0.49
CA GLU A 395 14.32 -20.85 -1.46
C GLU A 395 13.58 -21.56 -2.61
N MET A 396 12.55 -22.34 -2.27
CA MET A 396 11.70 -23.03 -3.25
C MET A 396 10.99 -22.03 -4.17
N SER A 397 10.38 -21.00 -3.60
CA SER A 397 9.64 -19.96 -4.33
C SER A 397 10.56 -19.22 -5.32
N LYS A 398 11.77 -18.88 -4.90
CA LYS A 398 12.77 -18.26 -5.77
C LYS A 398 13.11 -19.16 -6.96
N LYS A 399 13.36 -20.45 -6.74
CA LYS A 399 13.64 -21.41 -7.83
C LYS A 399 12.43 -21.65 -8.72
N GLY A 400 11.24 -21.68 -8.15
CA GLY A 400 9.99 -21.79 -8.92
C GLY A 400 9.82 -20.61 -9.87
N TRP A 401 10.10 -19.39 -9.39
CA TRP A 401 10.10 -18.19 -10.22
C TRP A 401 11.13 -18.22 -11.35
N GLU A 402 12.36 -18.69 -11.06
CA GLU A 402 13.39 -18.88 -12.09
C GLU A 402 12.95 -19.90 -13.15
N LEU A 403 12.38 -21.03 -12.75
CA LEU A 403 11.81 -22.03 -13.67
C LEU A 403 10.68 -21.44 -14.52
N TYR A 404 9.78 -20.69 -13.91
CA TYR A 404 8.66 -20.04 -14.60
C TYR A 404 9.15 -19.15 -15.75
N TRP A 405 10.15 -18.31 -15.50
CA TRP A 405 10.72 -17.41 -16.51
C TRP A 405 11.53 -18.12 -17.58
N ASN A 406 12.30 -19.14 -17.23
CA ASN A 406 13.16 -19.87 -18.16
C ASN A 406 12.38 -20.81 -19.09
N MET A 407 11.12 -21.13 -18.77
CA MET A 407 10.33 -22.14 -19.48
C MET A 407 8.96 -21.59 -19.91
N GLN A 408 8.87 -20.30 -20.29
CA GLN A 408 7.60 -19.67 -20.70
C GLN A 408 6.97 -20.31 -21.92
N ASP A 409 7.80 -20.75 -22.86
CA ASP A 409 7.36 -21.35 -24.11
C ASP A 409 6.99 -22.85 -24.01
N GLN A 410 7.18 -23.46 -22.82
CA GLN A 410 6.95 -24.89 -22.55
C GLN A 410 6.07 -25.13 -21.33
N PRO A 411 4.79 -24.73 -21.33
CA PRO A 411 3.96 -24.68 -20.12
C PRO A 411 3.76 -26.05 -19.47
N GLN A 412 3.64 -27.12 -20.23
CA GLN A 412 3.45 -28.48 -19.68
C GLN A 412 4.72 -28.99 -19.00
N VAL A 413 5.88 -28.82 -19.62
CA VAL A 413 7.19 -29.21 -19.06
C VAL A 413 7.47 -28.37 -17.81
N ARG A 414 7.15 -27.08 -17.86
CA ARG A 414 7.28 -26.17 -16.71
C ARG A 414 6.46 -26.66 -15.50
N GLU A 415 5.20 -27.01 -15.69
CA GLU A 415 4.36 -27.51 -14.61
C GLU A 415 4.92 -28.79 -13.99
N GLU A 416 5.38 -29.73 -14.81
CA GLU A 416 6.03 -30.95 -14.33
C GLU A 416 7.29 -30.65 -13.50
N GLN A 417 8.13 -29.72 -13.95
CA GLN A 417 9.33 -29.31 -13.22
C GLN A 417 9.00 -28.60 -11.90
N LEU A 418 7.97 -27.77 -11.89
CA LEU A 418 7.49 -27.12 -10.66
C LEU A 418 6.93 -28.14 -9.65
N ARG A 419 6.15 -29.14 -10.10
CA ARG A 419 5.68 -30.23 -9.23
C ARG A 419 6.86 -31.04 -8.65
N LYS A 420 7.87 -31.32 -9.47
CA LYS A 420 9.10 -31.99 -9.00
C LYS A 420 9.89 -31.16 -8.01
N LEU A 421 9.95 -29.83 -8.22
CA LEU A 421 10.58 -28.89 -7.28
C LEU A 421 9.87 -28.94 -5.93
N LEU A 422 8.54 -28.78 -5.89
CA LEU A 422 7.72 -28.86 -4.69
C LEU A 422 7.99 -30.16 -3.91
N LYS A 423 7.91 -31.31 -4.58
CA LYS A 423 8.16 -32.62 -3.97
C LYS A 423 9.59 -32.73 -3.41
N THR A 424 10.58 -32.17 -4.11
CA THR A 424 11.98 -32.17 -3.64
C THR A 424 12.14 -31.36 -2.36
N TYR A 425 11.48 -30.19 -2.28
CA TYR A 425 11.56 -29.34 -1.09
C TYR A 425 10.74 -29.90 0.07
N GLN A 426 9.63 -30.56 -0.19
CA GLN A 426 8.89 -31.28 0.82
C GLN A 426 9.74 -32.40 1.47
N GLN A 427 10.49 -33.17 0.67
CA GLN A 427 11.43 -34.17 1.20
C GLN A 427 12.55 -33.53 2.03
N LYS A 428 13.06 -32.36 1.63
CA LYS A 428 14.02 -31.60 2.44
C LYS A 428 13.40 -31.13 3.76
N ALA A 429 12.15 -30.67 3.75
CA ALA A 429 11.45 -30.27 4.96
C ALA A 429 11.34 -31.43 5.96
N TYR A 430 11.00 -32.63 5.53
CA TYR A 430 10.99 -33.81 6.39
C TYR A 430 12.34 -34.06 7.07
N GLN A 431 13.44 -33.80 6.38
CA GLN A 431 14.79 -34.01 6.93
C GLN A 431 15.27 -32.88 7.87
N LEU A 432 14.85 -31.65 7.65
CA LEU A 432 15.47 -30.49 8.25
C LEU A 432 14.60 -29.77 9.29
N THR A 433 13.28 -29.93 9.25
CA THR A 433 12.36 -29.13 10.07
C THR A 433 11.53 -29.95 11.05
N GLY A 434 11.84 -31.25 11.22
CA GLY A 434 11.09 -32.14 12.14
C GLY A 434 9.67 -32.46 11.67
N ILE A 435 9.32 -32.12 10.43
CA ILE A 435 8.08 -32.61 9.81
C ILE A 435 8.20 -34.13 9.67
N GLN A 436 7.11 -34.83 9.99
CA GLN A 436 7.00 -36.28 9.85
C GLN A 436 6.09 -36.66 8.71
N ASP A 437 6.50 -37.69 7.97
CA ASP A 437 5.62 -38.39 7.03
C ASP A 437 4.69 -39.32 7.83
N GLY A 438 3.64 -38.74 8.43
CA GLY A 438 2.79 -39.50 9.32
C GLY A 438 1.53 -38.74 9.76
N THR A 439 0.74 -39.45 10.56
CA THR A 439 -0.57 -39.02 11.06
C THR A 439 -0.50 -38.49 12.51
N GLN A 440 0.69 -38.35 13.08
CA GLN A 440 0.90 -37.97 14.49
C GLN A 440 2.12 -37.08 14.66
N GLY A 441 2.03 -36.11 15.56
CA GLY A 441 3.10 -35.21 15.95
C GLY A 441 2.64 -34.36 17.12
N ARG A 442 3.57 -33.56 17.70
CA ARG A 442 3.24 -32.60 18.77
C ARG A 442 2.75 -31.27 18.21
N GLY A 443 3.09 -30.98 16.97
CA GLY A 443 2.77 -29.73 16.29
C GLY A 443 2.22 -29.92 14.89
N LEU A 444 1.62 -28.87 14.39
CA LEU A 444 1.17 -28.69 13.02
C LEU A 444 1.99 -27.58 12.37
N MET A 445 2.71 -27.91 11.32
CA MET A 445 3.53 -26.99 10.54
C MET A 445 2.79 -26.55 9.28
N TRP A 446 2.83 -25.29 8.96
CA TRP A 446 2.35 -24.75 7.70
C TRP A 446 3.09 -25.39 6.53
N ALA A 447 2.37 -26.12 5.67
CA ALA A 447 2.98 -26.89 4.61
C ALA A 447 3.60 -26.02 3.51
N LEU A 448 4.61 -26.54 2.82
CA LEU A 448 5.26 -25.84 1.69
C LEU A 448 4.34 -25.66 0.49
N ASP A 449 3.24 -26.38 0.42
CA ASP A 449 2.21 -26.22 -0.61
C ASP A 449 1.57 -24.84 -0.56
N ASN A 450 1.32 -24.34 0.63
CA ASN A 450 0.60 -23.11 0.86
C ASN A 450 1.43 -21.88 0.45
N PHE A 451 0.82 -20.70 0.43
CA PHE A 451 1.51 -19.48 0.04
C PHE A 451 2.54 -19.03 1.10
N ASP A 452 3.51 -18.26 0.63
CA ASP A 452 4.64 -17.76 1.39
C ASP A 452 4.41 -16.29 1.74
N TYR A 453 4.05 -16.03 3.00
CA TYR A 453 4.00 -14.68 3.55
C TYR A 453 4.38 -14.70 5.05
N GLU A 454 4.81 -13.57 5.61
CA GLU A 454 5.33 -13.53 6.99
C GLU A 454 4.33 -14.02 8.05
N SER A 455 3.03 -13.79 7.82
CA SER A 455 1.97 -14.29 8.69
C SER A 455 1.86 -15.82 8.72
N ALA A 456 2.39 -16.54 7.73
CA ALA A 456 2.42 -18.00 7.73
C ALA A 456 3.20 -18.57 8.93
N LYS A 457 4.16 -17.85 9.48
CA LYS A 457 4.85 -18.22 10.73
C LYS A 457 3.87 -18.33 11.92
N GLY A 458 2.85 -17.49 11.96
CA GLY A 458 1.77 -17.55 12.94
C GLY A 458 0.79 -18.71 12.77
N SER A 459 0.82 -19.40 11.62
CA SER A 459 -0.07 -20.52 11.34
C SER A 459 0.42 -21.86 11.90
N CYS A 460 1.68 -21.96 12.36
CA CYS A 460 2.22 -23.15 13.00
C CYS A 460 1.77 -23.23 14.47
N MET A 461 1.25 -24.39 14.92
CA MET A 461 0.69 -24.51 16.27
C MET A 461 0.78 -25.90 16.86
N GLU A 462 0.58 -26.01 18.16
CA GLU A 462 0.50 -27.29 18.86
C GLU A 462 -0.75 -28.07 18.44
N VAL A 463 -0.61 -29.39 18.32
CA VAL A 463 -1.72 -30.28 17.94
C VAL A 463 -2.91 -30.15 18.88
N ASP A 464 -2.68 -29.96 20.18
CA ASP A 464 -3.73 -29.84 21.19
C ASP A 464 -4.49 -28.50 21.13
N ALA A 465 -3.98 -27.52 20.41
CA ALA A 465 -4.70 -26.29 20.10
C ALA A 465 -5.81 -26.51 19.04
N VAL A 466 -5.62 -27.53 18.18
CA VAL A 466 -6.53 -27.88 17.09
C VAL A 466 -7.40 -29.08 17.44
N PHE A 467 -6.84 -30.14 18.01
CA PHE A 467 -7.52 -31.40 18.28
C PHE A 467 -7.78 -31.63 19.79
N PRO A 468 -8.88 -32.33 20.13
CA PRO A 468 -9.95 -32.80 19.25
C PRO A 468 -10.77 -31.63 18.70
N LEU A 469 -11.24 -31.75 17.46
CA LEU A 469 -12.08 -30.71 16.84
C LEU A 469 -13.38 -30.52 17.60
N GLU A 470 -13.85 -29.29 17.63
CA GLU A 470 -15.18 -28.91 18.10
C GLU A 470 -16.11 -28.55 16.93
N LEU A 471 -17.36 -28.23 17.21
CA LEU A 471 -18.33 -27.80 16.21
C LEU A 471 -18.77 -26.36 16.49
N ALA A 472 -18.63 -25.48 15.53
CA ALA A 472 -19.18 -24.12 15.57
C ALA A 472 -20.30 -23.92 14.55
N GLU A 473 -21.18 -22.98 14.84
CA GLU A 473 -22.23 -22.55 13.92
C GLU A 473 -21.66 -21.66 12.83
N PHE A 474 -22.05 -21.94 11.58
CA PHE A 474 -21.77 -21.12 10.40
C PHE A 474 -22.96 -21.16 9.45
N GLU A 475 -23.62 -20.03 9.21
CA GLU A 475 -24.83 -19.91 8.38
C GLU A 475 -25.90 -20.97 8.76
N MET A 476 -26.16 -21.12 10.08
CA MET A 476 -27.14 -22.06 10.67
C MET A 476 -26.80 -23.55 10.48
N HIS A 477 -25.59 -23.88 10.05
CA HIS A 477 -25.06 -25.24 10.02
C HIS A 477 -23.89 -25.36 11.00
N ARG A 478 -23.53 -26.58 11.37
CA ARG A 478 -22.41 -26.82 12.29
C ARG A 478 -21.28 -27.51 11.54
N PHE A 479 -20.10 -26.90 11.60
CA PHE A 479 -18.88 -27.38 10.95
C PHE A 479 -17.75 -27.57 11.96
N PRO A 480 -16.77 -28.46 11.65
CA PRO A 480 -15.61 -28.68 12.50
C PRO A 480 -14.74 -27.41 12.60
N VAL A 481 -14.32 -27.10 13.81
CA VAL A 481 -13.40 -26.00 14.10
C VAL A 481 -12.30 -26.49 15.05
N PRO A 482 -11.16 -25.81 15.16
CA PRO A 482 -10.13 -26.10 16.16
C PRO A 482 -10.72 -26.12 17.58
N LYS A 483 -10.14 -26.94 18.48
CA LYS A 483 -10.50 -27.01 19.90
C LYS A 483 -10.50 -25.64 20.60
N HIS A 484 -9.53 -24.81 20.26
CA HIS A 484 -9.39 -23.46 20.81
C HIS A 484 -9.44 -22.41 19.69
N PRO A 485 -10.61 -22.18 19.06
CA PRO A 485 -10.70 -21.38 17.84
C PRO A 485 -10.29 -19.91 18.04
N LEU A 486 -10.54 -19.34 19.23
CA LEU A 486 -10.09 -17.98 19.56
C LEU A 486 -8.56 -17.89 19.59
N ARG A 487 -7.89 -18.80 20.32
CA ARG A 487 -6.42 -18.84 20.38
C ARG A 487 -5.82 -19.05 18.98
N TYR A 488 -6.42 -19.92 18.18
CA TYR A 488 -6.01 -20.16 16.79
C TYR A 488 -6.06 -18.89 15.95
N LEU A 489 -7.18 -18.17 16.01
CA LEU A 489 -7.37 -16.94 15.24
C LEU A 489 -6.51 -15.76 15.76
N GLU A 490 -6.37 -15.61 17.08
CA GLU A 490 -5.54 -14.57 17.67
C GLU A 490 -4.05 -14.74 17.32
N GLN A 491 -3.58 -15.97 17.21
CA GLN A 491 -2.22 -16.26 16.75
C GLN A 491 -1.99 -15.84 15.29
N MET A 492 -3.02 -15.97 14.44
CA MET A 492 -2.94 -15.62 13.02
C MET A 492 -3.18 -14.13 12.75
N TYR A 493 -4.18 -13.55 13.40
CA TYR A 493 -4.69 -12.21 13.08
C TYR A 493 -4.47 -11.18 14.18
N GLY A 494 -4.03 -11.59 15.36
CA GLY A 494 -3.96 -10.70 16.52
C GLY A 494 -5.35 -10.38 17.08
N ASP A 495 -5.71 -9.10 17.13
CA ASP A 495 -7.04 -8.68 17.61
C ASP A 495 -8.13 -8.99 16.56
N ILE A 496 -8.81 -10.10 16.74
CA ILE A 496 -9.87 -10.57 15.83
C ILE A 496 -11.15 -9.72 15.87
N TYR A 497 -11.30 -8.85 16.86
CA TYR A 497 -12.42 -7.94 16.98
C TYR A 497 -12.10 -6.54 16.41
N SER A 498 -11.00 -6.38 15.70
CA SER A 498 -10.73 -5.22 14.87
C SER A 498 -11.43 -5.34 13.51
N LEU A 499 -11.93 -4.22 13.00
CA LEU A 499 -12.34 -4.13 11.60
C LEU A 499 -11.07 -3.93 10.75
N PRO A 500 -11.00 -4.55 9.55
CA PRO A 500 -9.89 -4.31 8.64
C PRO A 500 -9.91 -2.86 8.13
N ASP A 501 -8.74 -2.32 7.84
CA ASP A 501 -8.59 -0.96 7.30
C ASP A 501 -9.20 -0.81 5.90
N ASP A 502 -9.30 -1.90 5.14
CA ASP A 502 -9.88 -1.96 3.81
C ASP A 502 -10.90 -3.11 3.71
N LEU A 503 -12.17 -2.76 3.54
CA LEU A 503 -13.27 -3.72 3.35
C LEU A 503 -13.41 -4.19 1.90
N THR A 504 -12.66 -3.63 0.95
CA THR A 504 -12.80 -3.90 -0.48
C THR A 504 -11.69 -4.77 -1.06
N SER A 505 -10.58 -4.94 -0.34
CA SER A 505 -9.41 -5.72 -0.81
C SER A 505 -9.62 -7.24 -0.78
N HIS A 506 -10.68 -7.72 -0.14
CA HIS A 506 -11.00 -9.13 0.04
C HIS A 506 -11.87 -9.73 -1.07
N GLN A 507 -11.95 -9.11 -2.25
CA GLN A 507 -12.67 -9.65 -3.39
C GLN A 507 -11.73 -10.48 -4.28
N HIS A 508 -11.85 -11.80 -4.20
CA HIS A 508 -11.02 -12.78 -4.91
C HIS A 508 -11.65 -13.26 -6.22
N PHE A 509 -12.97 -13.22 -6.30
CA PHE A 509 -13.73 -13.77 -7.41
C PHE A 509 -14.30 -12.70 -8.34
N ASN A 510 -14.44 -13.06 -9.61
CA ASN A 510 -15.10 -12.21 -10.59
C ASN A 510 -16.62 -12.25 -10.38
N LEU A 511 -17.16 -11.18 -9.82
CA LEU A 511 -18.60 -11.02 -9.62
C LEU A 511 -19.41 -10.95 -10.94
N ASP A 512 -18.75 -10.89 -12.10
CA ASP A 512 -19.40 -10.91 -13.42
C ASP A 512 -19.87 -12.30 -13.87
N ALA A 513 -19.44 -13.37 -13.16
CA ALA A 513 -19.89 -14.76 -13.36
C ALA A 513 -21.33 -15.00 -12.88
N TYR A 514 -22.22 -14.06 -13.08
CA TYR A 514 -23.56 -14.06 -12.50
C TYR A 514 -24.45 -15.22 -12.99
N LYS A 515 -24.31 -15.60 -14.27
CA LYS A 515 -25.12 -16.69 -14.85
C LYS A 515 -24.77 -18.05 -14.24
N GLU A 516 -23.49 -18.26 -13.98
CA GLU A 516 -22.96 -19.47 -13.36
C GLU A 516 -23.42 -19.58 -11.89
N ILE A 517 -23.34 -18.49 -11.14
CA ILE A 517 -23.85 -18.38 -9.78
C ILE A 517 -25.34 -18.76 -9.73
N GLU A 518 -26.16 -18.16 -10.58
CA GLU A 518 -27.61 -18.44 -10.66
C GLU A 518 -27.91 -19.90 -11.03
N ALA A 519 -27.11 -20.50 -11.91
CA ALA A 519 -27.27 -21.92 -12.29
C ALA A 519 -27.02 -22.85 -11.09
N VAL A 520 -25.96 -22.57 -10.30
CA VAL A 520 -25.65 -23.34 -9.10
C VAL A 520 -26.75 -23.21 -8.04
N LEU A 521 -27.20 -21.99 -7.76
CA LEU A 521 -28.25 -21.72 -6.77
C LEU A 521 -29.60 -22.38 -7.17
N LYS A 522 -29.88 -22.43 -8.47
CA LYS A 522 -31.07 -23.15 -8.97
C LYS A 522 -30.97 -24.66 -8.81
N ARG A 523 -29.79 -25.25 -8.99
CA ARG A 523 -29.52 -26.69 -8.83
C ARG A 523 -29.51 -27.12 -7.36
N TYR A 524 -29.00 -26.27 -6.48
CA TYR A 524 -28.93 -26.53 -5.03
C TYR A 524 -29.72 -25.46 -4.26
N PRO A 525 -31.05 -25.53 -4.23
CA PRO A 525 -31.87 -24.53 -3.57
C PRO A 525 -31.59 -24.50 -2.06
N ILE A 526 -31.13 -23.35 -1.56
CA ILE A 526 -31.03 -23.10 -0.13
C ILE A 526 -32.46 -22.81 0.36
N LYS A 527 -33.00 -23.69 1.22
CA LYS A 527 -34.30 -23.42 1.86
C LYS A 527 -34.17 -22.13 2.67
N GLN A 528 -34.79 -21.05 2.19
CA GLN A 528 -35.01 -19.88 3.01
C GLN A 528 -35.94 -20.26 4.13
N GLN A 529 -35.57 -20.02 5.38
CA GLN A 529 -36.56 -20.06 6.45
C GLN A 529 -37.55 -18.90 6.26
N PRO A 530 -38.84 -19.11 6.62
CA PRO A 530 -39.78 -18.02 6.63
C PRO A 530 -39.25 -16.89 7.50
N SER A 531 -39.27 -15.68 6.98
CA SER A 531 -39.05 -14.45 7.76
C SER A 531 -39.98 -14.53 8.98
N GLU A 532 -39.42 -14.53 10.18
CA GLU A 532 -40.20 -14.23 11.38
C GLU A 532 -40.64 -12.75 11.24
N GLU A 533 -41.71 -12.52 10.51
CA GLU A 533 -42.52 -11.33 10.66
C GLU A 533 -43.37 -11.53 11.93
N GLY A 534 -43.00 -10.86 12.98
CA GLY A 534 -43.73 -10.81 14.24
C GLY A 534 -43.12 -9.78 15.18
#